data_f049d9fb1a307f7cd9c23a4ffdca4af7
#
_entry.id   f049d9fb1a307f7cd9c23a4ffdca4af7
#
_cell.length_a   1.000
_cell.length_b   1.000
_cell.length_c   1.000
_cell.angle_alpha   90.00
_cell.angle_beta   90.00
_cell.angle_gamma   90.00
#
_symmetry.space_group_name_H-M   'P 1'
#
loop_
_entity.id
_entity.type
_entity.pdbx_description
1 polymer ?
#
loop_
_entity_poly.entity_id
_entity_poly.type
_entity_poly.pdbx_seq_one_letter_code
_entity_poly.pdbx_strand_id
1 'polypeptide(L)'
;MKNSFIVLRAISSNWSSPTPTAVRLVGSPRLAAKRLKASAAGFPARIQMRELIVRLNADLLDLRGAQASRPELYDQADYAASQAFAREVRWPFADPGEDGLVFDSVRRAGGVNVCIFRPKALPLPVAQADHYEYVWDAGGELTIVKLSLVKR
;
A
#
# COMPACT_ATOMS: atom_id res chain seq x y z
N MET A 1 6.15 -2.78 20.91
CA MET A 1 5.08 -3.27 20.01
C MET A 1 5.42 -2.85 18.59
N LYS A 2 5.61 -3.81 17.67
CA LYS A 2 5.84 -3.50 16.26
C LYS A 2 4.52 -3.00 15.67
N ASN A 3 4.46 -1.71 15.33
CA ASN A 3 3.29 -1.12 14.67
C ASN A 3 3.24 -1.64 13.23
N SER A 4 2.40 -2.63 12.97
CA SER A 4 2.13 -3.09 11.61
C SER A 4 1.09 -2.18 10.98
N PHE A 5 1.51 -1.29 10.08
CA PHE A 5 0.60 -0.54 9.23
C PHE A 5 0.39 -1.32 7.93
N ILE A 6 -0.85 -1.40 7.49
CA ILE A 6 -1.18 -1.94 6.16
C ILE A 6 -1.22 -0.75 5.22
N VAL A 7 -0.21 -0.60 4.39
CA VAL A 7 -0.21 0.40 3.31
C VAL A 7 -0.82 -0.22 2.08
N LEU A 8 -1.93 0.32 1.65
CA LEU A 8 -2.74 -0.16 0.54
C LEU A 8 -2.54 0.77 -0.65
N ARG A 9 -2.34 0.20 -1.84
CA ARG A 9 -2.34 0.97 -3.07
C ARG A 9 -3.77 1.06 -3.60
N ALA A 10 -4.29 2.27 -3.65
CA ALA A 10 -5.59 2.53 -4.23
C ALA A 10 -5.54 2.64 -5.76
N ILE A 11 -6.56 2.10 -6.43
CA ILE A 11 -6.78 2.21 -7.88
C ILE A 11 -8.17 2.83 -8.12
N SER A 12 -8.62 3.76 -7.28
CA SER A 12 -9.89 4.45 -7.49
C SER A 12 -9.66 5.95 -7.69
N SER A 13 -10.35 6.53 -8.65
CA SER A 13 -10.32 7.96 -8.96
C SER A 13 -11.38 8.77 -8.21
N ASN A 14 -12.25 8.16 -7.41
CA ASN A 14 -13.39 8.85 -6.79
C ASN A 14 -13.41 8.65 -5.27
N TRP A 15 -12.67 9.51 -4.56
CA TRP A 15 -12.55 9.51 -3.10
C TRP A 15 -13.50 10.46 -2.38
N SER A 16 -14.25 11.27 -3.12
CA SER A 16 -15.20 12.26 -2.58
C SER A 16 -16.62 11.74 -2.37
N SER A 17 -16.85 10.43 -2.56
CA SER A 17 -18.17 9.82 -2.39
C SER A 17 -18.26 9.07 -1.07
N PRO A 18 -19.39 9.16 -0.33
CA PRO A 18 -19.64 8.35 0.85
C PRO A 18 -19.86 6.85 0.54
N THR A 19 -19.75 6.44 -0.71
CA THR A 19 -19.84 5.02 -1.11
C THR A 19 -18.55 4.28 -0.81
N PRO A 20 -18.62 3.01 -0.32
CA PRO A 20 -17.46 2.21 -0.05
C PRO A 20 -16.53 2.11 -1.26
N THR A 21 -15.32 2.61 -1.13
CA THR A 21 -14.32 2.58 -2.21
C THR A 21 -13.62 1.24 -2.23
N ALA A 22 -13.64 0.56 -3.37
CA ALA A 22 -12.88 -0.67 -3.55
C ALA A 22 -11.39 -0.35 -3.72
N VAL A 23 -10.56 -0.94 -2.88
CA VAL A 23 -9.10 -0.79 -2.93
C VAL A 23 -8.48 -2.10 -3.35
N ARG A 24 -7.63 -2.04 -4.37
CA ARG A 24 -6.84 -3.18 -4.83
C ARG A 24 -5.49 -3.21 -4.14
N LEU A 25 -5.13 -4.37 -3.63
CA LEU A 25 -3.92 -4.62 -2.87
C LEU A 25 -3.04 -5.57 -3.64
N VAL A 26 -1.93 -5.07 -4.14
CA VAL A 26 -0.88 -5.91 -4.74
C VAL A 26 0.45 -5.58 -4.06
N GLY A 27 1.23 -6.59 -3.72
CA GLY A 27 2.56 -6.38 -3.16
C GLY A 27 3.43 -5.54 -4.08
N SER A 28 4.19 -4.61 -3.50
CA SER A 28 5.09 -3.75 -4.28
C SER A 28 6.29 -4.54 -4.82
N PRO A 29 6.49 -4.60 -6.16
CA PRO A 29 7.66 -5.26 -6.75
C PRO A 29 8.97 -4.65 -6.26
N ARG A 30 9.02 -3.32 -6.08
CA ARG A 30 10.22 -2.61 -5.60
C ARG A 30 10.58 -2.98 -4.17
N LEU A 31 9.58 -3.13 -3.29
CA LEU A 31 9.82 -3.56 -1.92
C LEU A 31 10.30 -5.02 -1.87
N ALA A 32 9.72 -5.89 -2.69
CA ALA A 32 10.15 -7.26 -2.83
C ALA A 32 11.60 -7.34 -3.33
N ALA A 33 11.95 -6.59 -4.39
CA ALA A 33 13.31 -6.51 -4.91
C ALA A 33 14.32 -6.01 -3.87
N LYS A 34 13.95 -4.96 -3.07
CA LYS A 34 14.81 -4.46 -1.98
C LYS A 34 15.07 -5.54 -0.93
N ARG A 35 14.05 -6.31 -0.57
CA ARG A 35 14.18 -7.43 0.39
C ARG A 35 15.06 -8.55 -0.17
N LEU A 36 14.90 -8.90 -1.45
CA LEU A 36 15.73 -9.90 -2.12
C LEU A 36 17.19 -9.48 -2.16
N LYS A 37 17.49 -8.24 -2.53
CA LYS A 37 18.87 -7.69 -2.52
C LYS A 37 19.50 -7.70 -1.13
N ALA A 38 18.69 -7.54 -0.07
CA ALA A 38 19.15 -7.56 1.31
C ALA A 38 19.22 -8.97 1.91
N SER A 39 18.74 -9.99 1.20
CA SER A 39 18.76 -11.38 1.62
C SER A 39 19.88 -12.15 0.92
N ALA A 40 20.27 -13.27 1.49
CA ALA A 40 21.23 -14.19 0.86
C ALA A 40 20.69 -14.85 -0.43
N ALA A 41 19.38 -14.79 -0.66
CA ALA A 41 18.76 -15.37 -1.85
C ALA A 41 19.12 -14.63 -3.14
N GLY A 42 19.22 -13.27 -3.08
CA GLY A 42 19.62 -12.45 -4.23
C GLY A 42 18.75 -12.65 -5.49
N PHE A 43 19.37 -12.48 -6.66
CA PHE A 43 18.79 -12.75 -7.97
C PHE A 43 19.56 -13.89 -8.68
N PRO A 44 18.90 -14.67 -9.58
CA PRO A 44 17.51 -14.57 -10.03
C PRO A 44 16.50 -15.02 -8.96
N ALA A 45 15.28 -14.50 -9.01
CA ALA A 45 14.26 -14.81 -8.04
C ALA A 45 12.83 -14.79 -8.63
N ARG A 46 11.95 -15.59 -8.04
CA ARG A 46 10.51 -15.60 -8.37
C ARG A 46 9.69 -15.45 -7.10
N ILE A 47 8.67 -14.60 -7.14
CA ILE A 47 7.74 -14.41 -6.02
C ILE A 47 6.32 -14.41 -6.55
N GLN A 48 5.49 -15.30 -6.02
CA GLN A 48 4.06 -15.27 -6.30
C GLN A 48 3.37 -14.21 -5.45
N MET A 49 2.53 -13.42 -6.10
CA MET A 49 1.77 -12.35 -5.48
C MET A 49 0.29 -12.53 -5.77
N ARG A 50 -0.53 -12.21 -4.77
CA ARG A 50 -1.98 -12.21 -4.90
C ARG A 50 -2.48 -10.79 -4.86
N GLU A 51 -3.41 -10.47 -5.74
CA GLU A 51 -4.19 -9.27 -5.66
C GLU A 51 -5.40 -9.52 -4.74
N LEU A 52 -5.60 -8.63 -3.80
CA LEU A 52 -6.74 -8.63 -2.91
C LEU A 52 -7.56 -7.38 -3.16
N ILE A 53 -8.88 -7.50 -3.12
CA ILE A 53 -9.81 -6.37 -3.22
C ILE A 53 -10.55 -6.26 -1.90
N VAL A 54 -10.47 -5.09 -1.30
CA VAL A 54 -11.21 -4.77 -0.08
C VAL A 54 -12.03 -3.51 -0.30
N ARG A 55 -13.23 -3.48 0.26
CA ARG A 55 -14.04 -2.26 0.35
C ARG A 55 -13.67 -1.56 1.64
N LEU A 56 -13.36 -0.27 1.56
CA LEU A 56 -13.10 0.53 2.74
C LEU A 56 -14.37 1.28 3.14
N ASN A 57 -14.64 1.27 4.44
CA ASN A 57 -15.60 2.16 5.09
C ASN A 57 -14.86 2.79 6.27
N ALA A 58 -14.19 3.90 6.02
CA ALA A 58 -13.23 4.48 6.93
C ALA A 58 -13.17 6.00 6.76
N ASP A 59 -13.02 6.71 7.85
CA ASP A 59 -12.71 8.13 7.86
C ASP A 59 -11.20 8.29 7.63
N LEU A 60 -10.83 8.85 6.47
CA LEU A 60 -9.45 8.99 6.06
C LEU A 60 -9.06 10.45 5.96
N LEU A 61 -7.96 10.83 6.63
CA LEU A 61 -7.36 12.14 6.42
C LEU A 61 -6.72 12.19 5.03
N ASP A 62 -7.15 13.15 4.22
CA ASP A 62 -6.67 13.33 2.86
C ASP A 62 -5.42 14.22 2.82
N LEU A 63 -4.30 13.64 2.43
CA LEU A 63 -3.02 14.31 2.24
C LEU A 63 -2.61 14.40 0.76
N ARG A 64 -3.51 14.06 -0.18
CA ARG A 64 -3.19 14.18 -1.61
C ARG A 64 -2.94 15.64 -1.98
N GLY A 65 -1.90 15.88 -2.75
CA GLY A 65 -1.45 17.23 -3.10
C GLY A 65 -0.66 17.95 -2.01
N ALA A 66 -0.53 17.38 -0.81
CA ALA A 66 0.18 18.02 0.29
C ALA A 66 1.71 18.00 0.17
N GLN A 67 2.28 17.35 -0.84
CA GLN A 67 3.73 17.25 -1.00
C GLN A 67 4.41 18.62 -1.12
N ALA A 68 3.75 19.61 -1.74
CA ALA A 68 4.31 20.96 -1.87
C ALA A 68 4.33 21.74 -0.56
N SER A 69 3.33 21.54 0.31
CA SER A 69 3.19 22.24 1.59
C SER A 69 3.83 21.50 2.77
N ARG A 70 3.99 20.18 2.65
CA ARG A 70 4.53 19.30 3.69
C ARG A 70 5.50 18.26 3.10
N PRO A 71 6.60 18.69 2.47
CA PRO A 71 7.54 17.80 1.80
C PRO A 71 8.18 16.78 2.74
N GLU A 72 8.30 17.09 4.03
CA GLU A 72 8.87 16.21 5.04
C GLU A 72 8.08 14.90 5.23
N LEU A 73 6.78 14.91 4.93
CA LEU A 73 5.93 13.70 5.01
C LEU A 73 6.15 12.75 3.83
N TYR A 74 6.79 13.25 2.75
CA TYR A 74 6.98 12.53 1.49
C TYR A 74 8.43 12.15 1.24
N ASP A 75 9.30 12.19 2.25
CA ASP A 75 10.67 11.74 2.11
C ASP A 75 10.72 10.24 1.81
N GLN A 76 11.52 9.87 0.79
CA GLN A 76 11.65 8.47 0.35
C GLN A 76 12.68 7.69 1.17
N ALA A 77 13.57 8.38 1.84
CA ALA A 77 14.68 7.80 2.60
C ALA A 77 14.43 7.81 4.09
N ASP A 78 13.84 8.91 4.61
CA ASP A 78 13.51 9.07 6.04
C ASP A 78 12.00 9.10 6.26
N TYR A 79 11.54 8.21 7.11
CA TYR A 79 10.12 8.09 7.49
C TYR A 79 9.81 8.68 8.86
N ALA A 80 10.76 9.33 9.54
CA ALA A 80 10.59 9.82 10.90
C ALA A 80 9.44 10.83 10.99
N ALA A 81 9.40 11.82 10.10
CA ALA A 81 8.36 12.85 10.07
C ALA A 81 6.98 12.26 9.75
N SER A 82 6.87 11.41 8.73
CA SER A 82 5.61 10.77 8.36
C SER A 82 5.09 9.82 9.44
N GLN A 83 5.97 9.12 10.14
CA GLN A 83 5.60 8.27 11.27
C GLN A 83 5.17 9.07 12.50
N ALA A 84 5.82 10.19 12.79
CA ALA A 84 5.43 11.09 13.87
C ALA A 84 4.03 11.65 13.60
N PHE A 85 3.82 12.22 12.43
CA PHE A 85 2.52 12.72 12.00
C PHE A 85 1.40 11.66 12.09
N ALA A 86 1.67 10.45 11.59
CA ALA A 86 0.70 9.36 11.67
C ALA A 86 0.35 8.98 13.12
N ARG A 87 1.27 9.14 14.08
CA ARG A 87 0.97 8.92 15.51
C ARG A 87 0.06 10.00 16.09
N GLU A 88 0.21 11.25 15.65
CA GLU A 88 -0.59 12.37 16.14
C GLU A 88 -2.05 12.26 15.70
N VAL A 89 -2.31 11.81 14.48
CA VAL A 89 -3.66 11.80 13.88
C VAL A 89 -4.44 10.51 14.09
N ARG A 90 -3.79 9.41 14.46
CA ARG A 90 -4.44 8.10 14.58
C ARG A 90 -5.12 7.91 15.93
N TRP A 91 -6.24 7.20 15.93
CA TRP A 91 -6.77 6.61 17.16
C TRP A 91 -5.77 5.61 17.80
N PRO A 92 -5.61 5.49 19.12
CA PRO A 92 -6.33 6.21 20.18
C PRO A 92 -5.65 7.52 20.63
N PHE A 93 -4.65 8.02 19.93
CA PHE A 93 -3.89 9.21 20.36
C PHE A 93 -4.58 10.52 20.01
N ALA A 94 -5.45 10.52 19.00
CA ALA A 94 -6.38 11.59 18.70
C ALA A 94 -7.82 11.16 19.00
N ASP A 95 -8.69 12.10 19.40
CA ASP A 95 -10.11 11.86 19.67
C ASP A 95 -10.98 13.02 19.10
N PRO A 96 -11.80 12.77 18.09
CA PRO A 96 -11.85 11.55 17.29
C PRO A 96 -10.58 11.37 16.47
N GLY A 97 -10.05 10.14 16.43
CA GLY A 97 -8.89 9.82 15.61
C GLY A 97 -9.28 9.23 14.26
N GLU A 98 -8.50 9.55 13.25
CA GLU A 98 -8.69 9.03 11.90
C GLU A 98 -8.53 7.51 11.84
N ASP A 99 -9.32 6.86 10.97
CA ASP A 99 -9.18 5.44 10.68
C ASP A 99 -7.96 5.16 9.81
N GLY A 100 -7.48 6.18 9.08
CA GLY A 100 -6.33 6.07 8.20
C GLY A 100 -5.98 7.36 7.46
N LEU A 101 -5.08 7.23 6.48
CA LEU A 101 -4.61 8.31 5.62
C LEU A 101 -4.74 7.91 4.15
N VAL A 102 -5.03 8.88 3.29
CA VAL A 102 -4.88 8.76 1.83
C VAL A 102 -3.87 9.80 1.35
N PHE A 103 -2.89 9.39 0.54
CA PHE A 103 -1.77 10.23 0.14
C PHE A 103 -1.17 9.81 -1.20
N ASP A 104 -0.49 10.75 -1.86
CA ASP A 104 0.18 10.48 -3.12
C ASP A 104 1.39 9.57 -2.93
N SER A 105 1.61 8.69 -3.89
CA SER A 105 2.73 7.77 -3.85
C SER A 105 4.04 8.47 -4.25
N VAL A 106 4.98 8.58 -3.32
CA VAL A 106 6.35 9.09 -3.60
C VAL A 106 7.14 8.21 -4.56
N ARG A 107 6.71 6.97 -4.81
CA ARG A 107 7.44 6.00 -5.64
C ARG A 107 6.83 5.78 -7.01
N ARG A 108 5.64 6.30 -7.26
CA ARG A 108 4.94 6.17 -8.52
C ARG A 108 4.15 7.44 -8.82
N ALA A 109 4.51 8.12 -9.89
CA ALA A 109 3.76 9.28 -10.37
C ALA A 109 2.29 8.93 -10.61
N GLY A 110 1.37 9.76 -10.13
CA GLY A 110 -0.08 9.56 -10.20
C GLY A 110 -0.61 8.38 -9.37
N GLY A 111 0.24 7.73 -8.58
CA GLY A 111 -0.20 6.68 -7.67
C GLY A 111 -0.74 7.25 -6.37
N VAL A 112 -1.78 6.61 -5.82
CA VAL A 112 -2.36 6.93 -4.50
C VAL A 112 -2.18 5.75 -3.57
N ASN A 113 -1.79 6.02 -2.34
CA ASN A 113 -1.66 5.05 -1.26
C ASN A 113 -2.72 5.32 -0.19
N VAL A 114 -3.16 4.26 0.48
CA VAL A 114 -4.00 4.33 1.67
C VAL A 114 -3.27 3.61 2.80
N CYS A 115 -3.23 4.23 3.97
CA CYS A 115 -2.72 3.63 5.19
C CYS A 115 -3.87 3.50 6.18
N ILE A 116 -4.18 2.29 6.63
CA ILE A 116 -5.25 2.03 7.61
C ILE A 116 -4.62 1.77 8.97
N PHE A 117 -5.09 2.50 9.98
CA PHE A 117 -4.65 2.38 11.37
C PHE A 117 -5.52 1.42 12.18
N ARG A 118 -6.80 1.27 11.81
CA ARG A 118 -7.81 0.50 12.54
C ARG A 118 -8.25 -0.70 11.71
N PRO A 119 -7.98 -1.95 12.16
CA PRO A 119 -8.39 -3.16 11.41
C PRO A 119 -9.89 -3.23 11.13
N LYS A 120 -10.73 -2.68 12.01
CA LYS A 120 -12.19 -2.65 11.82
C LYS A 120 -12.66 -1.84 10.60
N ALA A 121 -11.80 -0.94 10.09
CA ALA A 121 -12.06 -0.20 8.87
C ALA A 121 -11.91 -1.06 7.59
N LEU A 122 -11.46 -2.31 7.75
CA LEU A 122 -11.33 -3.32 6.70
C LEU A 122 -12.41 -4.38 6.86
N PRO A 123 -13.63 -4.15 6.37
CA PRO A 123 -14.71 -5.11 6.52
C PRO A 123 -14.43 -6.41 5.75
N LEU A 124 -14.83 -7.53 6.33
CA LEU A 124 -14.78 -8.83 5.68
C LEU A 124 -16.06 -9.06 4.85
N PRO A 125 -15.98 -9.89 3.79
CA PRO A 125 -14.80 -10.61 3.32
C PRO A 125 -13.89 -9.76 2.43
N VAL A 126 -12.58 -10.07 2.45
CA VAL A 126 -11.63 -9.59 1.46
C VAL A 126 -11.70 -10.50 0.24
N ALA A 127 -11.98 -9.95 -0.93
CA ALA A 127 -12.03 -10.72 -2.16
C ALA A 127 -10.62 -10.92 -2.74
N GLN A 128 -10.32 -12.14 -3.18
CA GLN A 128 -9.12 -12.43 -3.94
C GLN A 128 -9.40 -12.19 -5.43
N ALA A 129 -8.51 -11.47 -6.10
CA ALA A 129 -8.58 -11.18 -7.52
C ALA A 129 -7.45 -11.91 -8.28
N ASP A 130 -6.66 -11.18 -9.05
CA ASP A 130 -5.65 -11.75 -9.91
C ASP A 130 -4.43 -12.29 -9.15
N HIS A 131 -3.77 -13.25 -9.77
CA HIS A 131 -2.50 -13.79 -9.30
C HIS A 131 -1.40 -13.34 -10.26
N TYR A 132 -0.25 -13.00 -9.70
CA TYR A 132 0.92 -12.56 -10.44
C TYR A 132 2.15 -13.34 -10.00
N GLU A 133 3.09 -13.53 -10.91
CA GLU A 133 4.43 -13.95 -10.60
C GLU A 133 5.39 -12.82 -10.97
N TYR A 134 6.18 -12.37 -10.00
CA TYR A 134 7.26 -11.43 -10.19
C TYR A 134 8.53 -12.23 -10.39
N VAL A 135 9.11 -12.10 -11.57
CA VAL A 135 10.31 -12.83 -11.99
C VAL A 135 11.43 -11.83 -12.19
N TRP A 136 12.49 -11.95 -11.40
CA TRP A 136 13.72 -11.21 -11.62
C TRP A 136 14.73 -12.14 -12.26
N ASP A 137 15.37 -11.68 -13.33
CA ASP A 137 16.51 -12.36 -13.93
C ASP A 137 17.79 -12.17 -13.11
N ALA A 138 18.91 -12.73 -13.60
CA ALA A 138 20.21 -12.59 -12.93
C ALA A 138 20.70 -11.14 -12.87
N GLY A 139 20.31 -10.29 -13.81
CA GLY A 139 20.60 -8.85 -13.81
C GLY A 139 19.71 -8.04 -12.89
N GLY A 140 18.64 -8.65 -12.34
CA GLY A 140 17.64 -8.00 -11.50
C GLY A 140 16.57 -7.26 -12.29
N GLU A 141 16.42 -7.52 -13.60
CA GLU A 141 15.31 -7.03 -14.41
C GLU A 141 14.03 -7.75 -14.04
N LEU A 142 12.94 -6.99 -13.91
CA LEU A 142 11.65 -7.50 -13.47
C LEU A 142 10.69 -7.74 -14.63
N THR A 143 10.23 -8.98 -14.74
CA THR A 143 9.07 -9.38 -15.54
C THR A 143 7.88 -9.66 -14.60
N ILE A 144 6.70 -9.14 -14.92
CA ILE A 144 5.47 -9.42 -14.19
C ILE A 144 4.57 -10.28 -15.06
N VAL A 145 4.30 -11.50 -14.62
CA VAL A 145 3.44 -12.46 -15.31
C VAL A 145 2.10 -12.53 -14.57
N LYS A 146 1.00 -12.35 -15.29
CA LYS A 146 -0.34 -12.64 -14.76
C LYS A 146 -0.62 -14.14 -14.91
N LEU A 147 -0.94 -14.81 -13.81
CA LEU A 147 -1.26 -16.23 -13.80
C LEU A 147 -2.76 -16.43 -14.01
N SER A 148 -3.11 -17.30 -14.94
CA SER A 148 -4.48 -17.72 -15.19
C SER A 148 -4.68 -19.15 -14.72
N LEU A 149 -5.80 -19.41 -14.04
CA LEU A 149 -6.19 -20.77 -13.68
C LEU A 149 -6.72 -21.49 -14.92
N VAL A 150 -6.04 -22.56 -15.30
CA VAL A 150 -6.54 -23.49 -16.32
C VAL A 150 -7.37 -24.55 -15.61
N LYS A 151 -8.70 -24.53 -15.83
CA LYS A 151 -9.56 -25.64 -15.39
C LYS A 151 -9.32 -26.82 -16.34
N ARG A 152 -8.93 -27.96 -15.80
CA ARG A 152 -8.91 -29.26 -16.51
C ARG A 152 -10.25 -29.92 -16.38
#